data_333af0a07fffcace1d2ef946d8e1b5b6
#
_entry.id   333af0a07fffcace1d2ef946d8e1b5b6
#
_cell.length_a   1.000
_cell.length_b   1.000
_cell.length_c   1.000
_cell.angle_alpha   90.00
_cell.angle_beta   90.00
_cell.angle_gamma   90.00
#
_symmetry.space_group_name_H-M   'P 1'
#
loop_
_entity.id
_entity.type
_entity.pdbx_description
1 polymer ?
#
loop_
_entity_poly.entity_id
_entity_poly.type
_entity_poly.pdbx_seq_one_letter_code
_entity_poly.pdbx_strand_id
1 'polypeptide(L)'
;RRHDFHVGVENWQHDFNIGSIVRTANAFLAREVHVVGRRRWNKRGAMVTDRYQHIRHHETIGDLVAWAAADGVVIVGIDNLPGAVPLETTVLPRRCLLLFGQEGPGLSEAARSGAQLVCSIAQFGSTRSINAGTAAGIAMHAWVRQHALSEGM
;
A
#
# COMPACT_ATOMS: atom_id res chain seq x y z
N ARG A 1 3.98 19.03 -4.82
CA ARG A 1 4.90 18.00 -5.31
C ARG A 1 4.73 16.72 -4.50
N ARG A 2 4.62 15.58 -5.19
CA ARG A 2 4.39 14.32 -4.51
C ARG A 2 5.70 13.62 -4.16
N HIS A 3 5.64 12.75 -3.15
CA HIS A 3 6.78 11.97 -2.71
C HIS A 3 7.03 10.78 -3.64
N ASP A 4 8.11 10.03 -3.37
CA ASP A 4 8.54 8.94 -4.24
C ASP A 4 7.89 7.60 -3.94
N PHE A 5 7.06 7.49 -2.90
CA PHE A 5 6.39 6.23 -2.63
C PHE A 5 5.05 6.15 -3.34
N HIS A 6 4.67 4.93 -3.66
CA HIS A 6 3.38 4.57 -4.25
C HIS A 6 2.61 3.70 -3.28
N VAL A 7 1.32 3.58 -3.52
CA VAL A 7 0.44 2.68 -2.77
C VAL A 7 -0.26 1.77 -3.77
N GLY A 8 -0.31 0.48 -3.47
CA GLY A 8 -1.06 -0.49 -4.26
C GLY A 8 -2.10 -1.18 -3.41
N VAL A 9 -3.27 -1.42 -3.97
CA VAL A 9 -4.37 -2.12 -3.29
C VAL A 9 -4.92 -3.19 -4.21
N GLU A 10 -5.16 -4.36 -3.65
CA GLU A 10 -5.84 -5.44 -4.39
C GLU A 10 -7.35 -5.24 -4.34
N ASN A 11 -8.01 -5.43 -5.47
CA ASN A 11 -9.45 -5.19 -5.62
C ASN A 11 -10.12 -6.34 -6.37
N TRP A 12 -10.14 -7.54 -5.75
CA TRP A 12 -10.78 -8.72 -6.30
C TRP A 12 -12.22 -8.86 -5.83
N GLN A 13 -12.51 -8.34 -4.65
CA GLN A 13 -13.84 -8.23 -4.08
C GLN A 13 -14.14 -6.75 -3.89
N HIS A 14 -15.39 -6.41 -3.63
CA HIS A 14 -15.76 -5.02 -3.43
C HIS A 14 -15.32 -4.56 -2.03
N ASP A 15 -14.15 -3.97 -1.93
CA ASP A 15 -13.53 -3.59 -0.66
C ASP A 15 -13.86 -2.13 -0.31
N PHE A 16 -14.31 -1.92 0.92
CA PHE A 16 -14.67 -0.58 1.41
C PHE A 16 -13.45 0.26 1.79
N ASN A 17 -12.30 -0.35 1.97
CA ASN A 17 -11.11 0.36 2.47
C ASN A 17 -10.36 1.13 1.38
N ILE A 18 -10.61 0.85 0.12
CA ILE A 18 -9.87 1.49 -0.97
C ILE A 18 -10.06 3.01 -0.95
N GLY A 19 -11.29 3.49 -0.78
CA GLY A 19 -11.55 4.93 -0.69
C GLY A 19 -10.79 5.59 0.44
N SER A 20 -10.79 4.96 1.61
CA SER A 20 -10.05 5.45 2.77
C SER A 20 -8.53 5.48 2.52
N ILE A 21 -8.01 4.46 1.87
CA ILE A 21 -6.59 4.38 1.51
C ILE A 21 -6.22 5.49 0.53
N VAL A 22 -7.06 5.74 -0.48
CA VAL A 22 -6.84 6.84 -1.43
C VAL A 22 -6.79 8.18 -0.72
N ARG A 23 -7.70 8.39 0.23
CA ARG A 23 -7.72 9.63 1.03
C ARG A 23 -6.42 9.79 1.82
N THR A 24 -5.97 8.74 2.48
CA THR A 24 -4.74 8.77 3.27
C THR A 24 -3.51 8.97 2.37
N ALA A 25 -3.49 8.28 1.22
CA ALA A 25 -2.40 8.43 0.26
C ALA A 25 -2.29 9.88 -0.23
N ASN A 26 -3.41 10.53 -0.48
CA ASN A 26 -3.40 11.93 -0.87
C ASN A 26 -2.90 12.82 0.27
N ALA A 27 -3.27 12.53 1.51
CA ALA A 27 -2.82 13.30 2.68
C ALA A 27 -1.30 13.24 2.85
N PHE A 28 -0.69 12.10 2.54
CA PHE A 28 0.76 11.92 2.64
C PHE A 28 1.49 12.13 1.32
N LEU A 29 0.80 12.59 0.30
CA LEU A 29 1.36 12.93 -1.02
C LEU A 29 2.04 11.73 -1.71
N ALA A 30 1.43 10.56 -1.63
CA ALA A 30 1.86 9.42 -2.41
C ALA A 30 1.87 9.79 -3.89
N ARG A 31 2.83 9.26 -4.64
CA ARG A 31 2.96 9.59 -6.05
C ARG A 31 1.76 9.11 -6.86
N GLU A 32 1.40 7.85 -6.69
CA GLU A 32 0.24 7.25 -7.34
C GLU A 32 -0.36 6.18 -6.46
N VAL A 33 -1.66 5.93 -6.64
CA VAL A 33 -2.34 4.77 -6.06
C VAL A 33 -2.63 3.79 -7.20
N HIS A 34 -2.25 2.54 -7.02
CA HIS A 34 -2.42 1.48 -8.01
C HIS A 34 -3.51 0.54 -7.54
N VAL A 35 -4.58 0.43 -8.31
CA VAL A 35 -5.67 -0.50 -8.04
C VAL A 35 -5.45 -1.73 -8.91
N VAL A 36 -5.31 -2.89 -8.29
CA VAL A 36 -5.00 -4.15 -8.98
C VAL A 36 -6.22 -5.07 -8.94
N GLY A 37 -6.69 -5.47 -10.09
CA GLY A 37 -7.85 -6.34 -10.24
C GLY A 37 -8.98 -5.62 -10.93
N ARG A 38 -10.15 -5.56 -10.31
CA ARG A 38 -11.30 -4.88 -10.89
C ARG A 38 -11.03 -3.39 -11.02
N ARG A 39 -11.42 -2.82 -12.14
CA ARG A 39 -11.22 -1.39 -12.40
C ARG A 39 -12.13 -0.53 -11.51
N ARG A 40 -13.37 -0.95 -11.33
CA ARG A 40 -14.34 -0.21 -10.51
C ARG A 40 -14.10 -0.52 -9.02
N TRP A 41 -13.99 0.49 -8.23
CA TRP A 41 -13.81 0.36 -6.79
C TRP A 41 -14.74 1.31 -6.04
N ASN A 42 -15.00 1.02 -4.76
CA ASN A 42 -15.88 1.81 -3.92
C ASN A 42 -15.17 3.09 -3.48
N LYS A 43 -15.71 4.24 -3.89
CA LYS A 43 -15.13 5.55 -3.57
C LYS A 43 -15.55 6.09 -2.22
N ARG A 44 -16.35 5.34 -1.49
CA ARG A 44 -16.77 5.72 -0.14
C ARG A 44 -15.53 5.87 0.74
N GLY A 45 -15.48 6.95 1.52
CA GLY A 45 -14.32 7.24 2.36
C GLY A 45 -13.21 8.02 1.68
N ALA A 46 -13.23 8.15 0.34
CA ALA A 46 -12.23 8.92 -0.36
C ALA A 46 -12.39 10.43 -0.15
N MET A 47 -13.59 10.88 0.19
CA MET A 47 -13.89 12.29 0.44
C MET A 47 -13.47 13.18 -0.73
N VAL A 48 -13.79 12.76 -1.94
CA VAL A 48 -13.45 13.36 -3.24
C VAL A 48 -11.95 13.48 -3.52
N THR A 49 -11.07 12.92 -2.68
CA THR A 49 -9.62 12.98 -2.92
C THR A 49 -9.21 12.17 -4.14
N ASP A 50 -10.06 11.23 -4.59
CA ASP A 50 -9.82 10.50 -5.82
C ASP A 50 -9.73 11.41 -7.05
N ARG A 51 -10.22 12.65 -6.96
CA ARG A 51 -10.09 13.64 -8.03
C ARG A 51 -8.71 14.28 -8.07
N TYR A 52 -7.98 14.23 -6.98
CA TYR A 52 -6.67 14.87 -6.84
C TYR A 52 -5.53 13.89 -6.83
N GLN A 53 -5.78 12.65 -6.42
CA GLN A 53 -4.79 11.60 -6.39
C GLN A 53 -4.72 10.91 -7.75
N HIS A 54 -3.51 10.69 -8.25
CA HIS A 54 -3.30 9.90 -9.46
C HIS A 54 -3.59 8.45 -9.16
N ILE A 55 -4.53 7.86 -9.92
CA ILE A 55 -4.94 6.46 -9.75
C ILE A 55 -4.64 5.71 -11.05
N ARG A 56 -3.89 4.63 -10.92
CA ARG A 56 -3.51 3.77 -12.03
C ARG A 56 -4.12 2.39 -11.81
N HIS A 57 -4.59 1.77 -12.87
CA HIS A 57 -5.19 0.45 -12.80
C HIS A 57 -4.29 -0.60 -13.46
N HIS A 58 -4.19 -1.77 -12.82
CA HIS A 58 -3.56 -2.96 -13.38
C HIS A 58 -4.52 -4.13 -13.26
N GLU A 59 -4.65 -4.94 -14.30
CA GLU A 59 -5.59 -6.06 -14.28
C GLU A 59 -5.09 -7.19 -13.38
N THR A 60 -3.78 -7.39 -13.31
CA THR A 60 -3.17 -8.48 -12.54
C THR A 60 -1.98 -7.99 -11.74
N ILE A 61 -1.61 -8.80 -10.76
CA ILE A 61 -0.36 -8.54 -10.01
C ILE A 61 0.85 -8.59 -10.94
N GLY A 62 0.85 -9.50 -11.93
CA GLY A 62 1.93 -9.56 -12.91
C GLY A 62 2.11 -8.25 -13.66
N ASP A 63 1.02 -7.58 -14.02
CA ASP A 63 1.09 -6.28 -14.66
C ASP A 63 1.69 -5.22 -13.73
N LEU A 64 1.32 -5.24 -12.46
CA LEU A 64 1.91 -4.34 -11.47
C LEU A 64 3.40 -4.59 -11.31
N VAL A 65 3.80 -5.85 -11.22
CA VAL A 65 5.23 -6.23 -11.07
C VAL A 65 6.03 -5.75 -12.28
N ALA A 66 5.49 -5.92 -13.49
CA ALA A 66 6.16 -5.46 -14.70
C ALA A 66 6.32 -3.93 -14.72
N TRP A 67 5.26 -3.23 -14.34
CA TRP A 67 5.32 -1.77 -14.24
C TRP A 67 6.39 -1.33 -13.23
N ALA A 68 6.39 -1.93 -12.05
CA ALA A 68 7.32 -1.57 -10.98
C ALA A 68 8.78 -1.82 -11.39
N ALA A 69 9.03 -2.96 -12.04
CA ALA A 69 10.38 -3.29 -12.51
C ALA A 69 10.86 -2.27 -13.55
N ALA A 70 10.00 -1.89 -14.48
CA ALA A 70 10.35 -0.92 -15.50
C ALA A 70 10.61 0.48 -14.93
N ASP A 71 9.94 0.81 -13.85
CA ASP A 71 10.01 2.16 -13.24
C ASP A 71 11.00 2.24 -12.07
N GLY A 72 11.65 1.14 -11.73
CA GLY A 72 12.62 1.09 -10.63
C GLY A 72 11.97 1.22 -9.26
N VAL A 73 10.78 0.66 -9.09
CA VAL A 73 10.01 0.72 -7.85
C VAL A 73 10.06 -0.65 -7.16
N VAL A 74 10.42 -0.66 -5.89
CA VAL A 74 10.43 -1.89 -5.06
C VAL A 74 9.05 -2.12 -4.49
N ILE A 75 8.49 -3.30 -4.69
CA ILE A 75 7.19 -3.66 -4.11
C ILE A 75 7.40 -4.21 -2.70
N VAL A 76 6.79 -3.55 -1.73
CA VAL A 76 6.81 -3.95 -0.32
C VAL A 76 5.38 -4.32 0.08
N GLY A 77 5.13 -5.60 0.30
CA GLY A 77 3.83 -6.04 0.79
C GLY A 77 3.70 -5.75 2.29
N ILE A 78 2.51 -5.36 2.70
CA ILE A 78 2.22 -5.12 4.12
C ILE A 78 1.17 -6.13 4.55
N ASP A 79 1.58 -7.10 5.34
CA ASP A 79 0.67 -8.12 5.85
C ASP A 79 1.34 -8.84 7.03
N ASN A 80 0.52 -9.35 7.93
CA ASN A 80 1.02 -10.04 9.12
C ASN A 80 1.15 -11.54 8.84
N LEU A 81 2.20 -11.89 8.08
CA LEU A 81 2.45 -13.23 7.59
C LEU A 81 3.66 -13.86 8.29
N PRO A 82 3.70 -15.21 8.40
CA PRO A 82 4.91 -15.89 8.85
C PRO A 82 6.09 -15.52 7.94
N GLY A 83 7.21 -15.19 8.55
CA GLY A 83 8.41 -14.81 7.80
C GLY A 83 8.47 -13.36 7.36
N ALA A 84 7.42 -12.58 7.60
CA ALA A 84 7.47 -11.14 7.34
C ALA A 84 8.45 -10.46 8.30
N VAL A 85 9.13 -9.43 7.82
CA VAL A 85 10.04 -8.65 8.66
C VAL A 85 9.27 -7.50 9.33
N PRO A 86 9.65 -7.10 10.56
CA PRO A 86 8.93 -6.02 11.25
C PRO A 86 9.09 -4.69 10.51
N LEU A 87 7.97 -4.04 10.23
CA LEU A 87 8.00 -2.70 9.65
C LEU A 87 8.72 -1.72 10.57
N GLU A 88 8.56 -1.91 11.89
CA GLU A 88 9.10 -1.02 12.91
C GLU A 88 10.63 -0.91 12.86
N THR A 89 11.30 -1.94 12.38
CA THR A 89 12.77 -1.99 12.32
C THR A 89 13.31 -2.06 10.90
N THR A 90 12.45 -1.84 9.90
CA THR A 90 12.84 -1.93 8.50
C THR A 90 12.93 -0.53 7.89
N VAL A 91 14.05 -0.23 7.23
CA VAL A 91 14.17 0.98 6.42
C VAL A 91 13.54 0.69 5.07
N LEU A 92 12.47 1.41 4.75
CA LEU A 92 11.78 1.25 3.47
C LEU A 92 12.61 1.87 2.35
N PRO A 93 12.66 1.24 1.17
CA PRO A 93 13.28 1.88 0.01
C PRO A 93 12.58 3.21 -0.30
N ARG A 94 13.35 4.21 -0.72
CA ARG A 94 12.76 5.51 -1.05
C ARG A 94 11.75 5.39 -2.18
N ARG A 95 12.08 4.68 -3.25
CA ARG A 95 11.16 4.41 -4.35
C ARG A 95 10.54 3.04 -4.13
N CYS A 96 9.42 3.02 -3.45
CA CYS A 96 8.72 1.77 -3.16
C CYS A 96 7.23 1.93 -3.42
N LEU A 97 6.58 0.78 -3.56
CA LEU A 97 5.13 0.68 -3.60
C LEU A 97 4.70 -0.18 -2.42
N LEU A 98 3.93 0.41 -1.52
CA LEU A 98 3.38 -0.29 -0.36
C LEU A 98 2.10 -0.98 -0.82
N LEU A 99 2.12 -2.31 -0.83
CA LEU A 99 1.04 -3.12 -1.38
C LEU A 99 0.20 -3.72 -0.27
N PHE A 100 -1.10 -3.48 -0.34
CA PHE A 100 -2.08 -3.94 0.65
C PHE A 100 -3.04 -4.93 0.02
N GLY A 101 -3.32 -5.99 0.75
CA GLY A 101 -4.31 -6.98 0.34
C GLY A 101 -5.71 -6.59 0.75
N GLN A 102 -6.64 -7.46 0.41
CA GLN A 102 -8.04 -7.27 0.79
C GLN A 102 -8.27 -7.67 2.24
N GLU A 103 -9.27 -7.06 2.83
CA GLU A 103 -9.69 -7.42 4.17
C GLU A 103 -10.19 -8.87 4.18
N GLY A 104 -9.81 -9.62 5.21
CA GLY A 104 -10.05 -11.05 5.31
C GLY A 104 -8.90 -11.85 4.72
N PRO A 105 -8.82 -12.02 3.41
CA PRO A 105 -7.73 -12.83 2.80
C PRO A 105 -6.34 -12.23 2.96
N GLY A 106 -6.21 -10.91 3.07
CA GLY A 106 -4.90 -10.26 3.04
C GLY A 106 -4.31 -10.26 1.64
N LEU A 107 -2.99 -10.26 1.55
CA LEU A 107 -2.30 -10.29 0.27
C LEU A 107 -2.54 -11.64 -0.43
N SER A 108 -2.87 -11.58 -1.71
CA SER A 108 -2.98 -12.79 -2.53
C SER A 108 -1.63 -13.48 -2.64
N GLU A 109 -1.65 -14.75 -3.04
CA GLU A 109 -0.41 -15.49 -3.26
C GLU A 109 0.45 -14.81 -4.32
N ALA A 110 -0.16 -14.34 -5.40
CA ALA A 110 0.56 -13.62 -6.44
C ALA A 110 1.22 -12.35 -5.91
N ALA A 111 0.52 -11.61 -5.04
CA ALA A 111 1.07 -10.40 -4.44
C ALA A 111 2.26 -10.72 -3.53
N ARG A 112 2.15 -11.78 -2.73
CA ARG A 112 3.26 -12.22 -1.87
C ARG A 112 4.48 -12.61 -2.69
N SER A 113 4.26 -13.35 -3.76
CA SER A 113 5.35 -13.79 -4.65
C SER A 113 5.96 -12.64 -5.44
N GLY A 114 5.16 -11.64 -5.79
CA GLY A 114 5.62 -10.49 -6.57
C GLY A 114 6.29 -9.41 -5.75
N ALA A 115 6.09 -9.40 -4.43
CA ALA A 115 6.73 -8.43 -3.55
C ALA A 115 8.17 -8.85 -3.26
N GLN A 116 9.09 -7.88 -3.29
CA GLN A 116 10.48 -8.13 -2.94
C GLN A 116 10.66 -8.24 -1.42
N LEU A 117 9.72 -7.70 -0.67
CA LEU A 117 9.77 -7.67 0.78
C LEU A 117 8.33 -7.66 1.31
N VAL A 118 8.08 -8.40 2.40
CA VAL A 118 6.80 -8.31 3.12
C VAL A 118 7.11 -7.87 4.54
N CYS A 119 6.44 -6.81 4.97
CA CYS A 119 6.60 -6.27 6.31
C CYS A 119 5.33 -6.50 7.13
N SER A 120 5.52 -6.83 8.40
CA SER A 120 4.43 -6.95 9.37
C SER A 120 4.38 -5.73 10.27
N ILE A 121 3.20 -5.44 10.81
CA ILE A 121 3.00 -4.40 11.82
C ILE A 121 2.78 -5.09 13.15
N ALA A 122 3.56 -4.73 14.16
CA ALA A 122 3.47 -5.36 15.48
C ALA A 122 2.09 -5.15 16.10
N GLN A 123 1.50 -6.23 16.57
CA GLN A 123 0.20 -6.23 17.22
C GLN A 123 0.31 -7.02 18.53
N PHE A 124 -0.34 -6.52 19.55
CA PHE A 124 -0.24 -7.08 20.91
C PHE A 124 -1.57 -7.61 21.42
N GLY A 125 -2.64 -7.42 20.65
CA GLY A 125 -3.95 -7.92 21.03
C GLY A 125 -4.21 -9.33 20.52
N SER A 126 -5.37 -9.87 20.86
CA SER A 126 -5.77 -11.20 20.42
C SER A 126 -6.26 -11.23 18.97
N THR A 127 -6.58 -10.09 18.40
CA THR A 127 -7.05 -9.98 17.02
C THR A 127 -5.87 -10.22 16.06
N ARG A 128 -6.11 -11.03 15.06
CA ARG A 128 -5.06 -11.45 14.13
C ARG A 128 -4.59 -10.33 13.20
N SER A 129 -5.49 -9.44 12.81
CA SER A 129 -5.17 -8.37 11.87
C SER A 129 -5.88 -7.09 12.25
N ILE A 130 -5.27 -5.97 11.89
CA ILE A 130 -5.90 -4.66 12.01
C ILE A 130 -6.57 -4.31 10.69
N ASN A 131 -7.43 -3.30 10.72
CA ASN A 131 -8.11 -2.80 9.55
C ASN A 131 -7.09 -2.38 8.47
N ALA A 132 -7.38 -2.73 7.22
CA ALA A 132 -6.46 -2.45 6.10
C ALA A 132 -6.19 -0.95 5.92
N GLY A 133 -7.20 -0.11 6.12
CA GLY A 133 -7.01 1.34 6.05
C GLY A 133 -6.09 1.85 7.15
N THR A 134 -6.21 1.30 8.35
CA THR A 134 -5.32 1.62 9.46
C THR A 134 -3.90 1.16 9.18
N ALA A 135 -3.73 -0.06 8.69
CA ALA A 135 -2.42 -0.59 8.32
C ALA A 135 -1.77 0.28 7.24
N ALA A 136 -2.54 0.72 6.27
CA ALA A 136 -2.06 1.59 5.21
C ALA A 136 -1.56 2.93 5.76
N GLY A 137 -2.30 3.53 6.68
CA GLY A 137 -1.88 4.77 7.33
C GLY A 137 -0.57 4.61 8.09
N ILE A 138 -0.43 3.51 8.83
CA ILE A 138 0.80 3.23 9.59
C ILE A 138 1.99 3.07 8.64
N ALA A 139 1.83 2.29 7.57
CA ALA A 139 2.92 2.05 6.63
C ALA A 139 3.33 3.32 5.87
N MET A 140 2.37 4.10 5.42
CA MET A 140 2.64 5.37 4.75
C MET A 140 3.34 6.35 5.69
N HIS A 141 2.91 6.42 6.94
CA HIS A 141 3.55 7.30 7.93
C HIS A 141 4.98 6.84 8.24
N ALA A 142 5.24 5.53 8.22
CA ALA A 142 6.60 5.01 8.39
C ALA A 142 7.51 5.53 7.27
N TRP A 143 7.04 5.50 6.02
CA TRP A 143 7.81 6.04 4.90
C TRP A 143 8.05 7.55 5.08
N VAL A 144 7.01 8.29 5.45
CA VAL A 144 7.09 9.75 5.64
C VAL A 144 8.11 10.09 6.72
N ARG A 145 8.08 9.39 7.85
CA ARG A 145 9.08 9.60 8.92
C ARG A 145 10.50 9.33 8.44
N GLN A 146 10.68 8.26 7.67
CA GLN A 146 12.01 7.83 7.25
C GLN A 146 12.60 8.75 6.17
N HIS A 147 11.78 9.24 5.25
CA HIS A 147 12.27 9.88 4.03
C HIS A 147 11.87 11.35 3.87
N ALA A 148 10.72 11.75 4.40
CA ALA A 148 10.24 13.13 4.21
C ALA A 148 10.54 14.02 5.41
N LEU A 149 10.20 13.57 6.61
CA LEU A 149 10.39 14.40 7.80
C LEU A 149 11.85 14.54 8.19
N SER A 150 12.63 13.47 8.04
CA SER A 150 14.04 13.50 8.38
C SER A 150 14.85 14.46 7.48
N GLU A 151 14.39 14.69 6.26
CA GLU A 151 15.03 15.62 5.34
C GLU A 151 14.57 17.05 5.54
N GLY A 152 13.33 17.23 6.00
CA GLY A 152 12.74 18.56 6.19
C GLY A 152 13.08 19.19 7.52
N MET A 153 13.81 18.50 8.37
CA MET A 153 14.13 18.98 9.73
C MET A 153 15.65 19.27 9.87
#